data_88b7f2ec3c7b1fc1c8195af35593041c
#
_entry.id   88b7f2ec3c7b1fc1c8195af35593041c
#
_cell.length_a   1.000
_cell.length_b   1.000
_cell.length_c   1.000
_cell.angle_alpha   90.00
_cell.angle_beta   90.00
_cell.angle_gamma   90.00
#
_symmetry.space_group_name_H-M   'P 1'
#
loop_
_entity.id
_entity.type
_entity.pdbx_description
1 polymer ?
#
loop_
_entity_poly.entity_id
_entity_poly.type
_entity_poly.pdbx_seq_one_letter_code
_entity_poly.pdbx_strand_id
1 'polypeptide(L)'
;MEERMGEAFAGTEQLTVMGRQLHAGDPAPDFRLDYLDLADLAVCTISLADSAGLVRLLNVVNSLERPLCQRVTRQWEVLCAALPPDACIYTVSMDLPQMQARWQDTAGVLHQVLSAHRSDQFGYHYGVWLKQWRLLQRAVFVLDRNDHIVYVEYVADQLREPDDAAAMQAIQQAAVE
;
A
#
# COMPACT_ATOMS: atom_id res chain seq x y z
N MET A 1 -1.34 17.42 14.65
CA MET A 1 -1.42 16.21 13.80
C MET A 1 -2.46 15.29 14.41
N GLU A 2 -3.39 14.77 13.63
CA GLU A 2 -4.53 13.98 14.12
C GLU A 2 -4.07 12.63 14.65
N GLU A 3 -4.48 12.29 15.88
CA GLU A 3 -4.30 10.97 16.50
C GLU A 3 -5.65 10.26 16.56
N ARG A 4 -5.73 9.06 16.01
CA ARG A 4 -6.95 8.25 15.97
C ARG A 4 -6.75 7.00 16.81
N MET A 5 -7.39 6.96 17.97
CA MET A 5 -7.35 5.84 18.90
C MET A 5 -8.52 4.90 18.65
N GLY A 6 -8.32 3.60 18.89
CA GLY A 6 -9.38 2.59 18.73
C GLY A 6 -9.64 2.16 17.28
N GLU A 7 -8.88 2.66 16.33
CA GLU A 7 -9.03 2.34 14.90
C GLU A 7 -8.07 1.25 14.41
N ALA A 8 -7.05 0.92 15.20
CA ALA A 8 -6.12 -0.18 14.87
C ALA A 8 -5.74 -0.96 16.12
N PHE A 9 -5.59 -2.27 15.96
CA PHE A 9 -5.16 -3.17 17.02
C PHE A 9 -4.53 -4.44 16.45
N ALA A 10 -3.78 -5.16 17.30
CA ALA A 10 -3.27 -6.50 17.00
C ALA A 10 -3.50 -7.39 18.24
N GLY A 11 -4.48 -8.29 18.16
CA GLY A 11 -4.92 -9.05 19.33
C GLY A 11 -5.43 -8.10 20.42
N THR A 12 -4.78 -8.06 21.57
CA THR A 12 -5.13 -7.17 22.69
C THR A 12 -4.38 -5.84 22.68
N GLU A 13 -3.36 -5.68 21.84
CA GLU A 13 -2.58 -4.44 21.72
C GLU A 13 -3.37 -3.39 20.94
N GLN A 14 -3.67 -2.26 21.60
CA GLN A 14 -4.29 -1.11 20.93
C GLN A 14 -3.20 -0.23 20.30
N LEU A 15 -3.45 0.20 19.06
CA LEU A 15 -2.53 1.02 18.29
C LEU A 15 -3.15 2.38 17.98
N THR A 16 -2.34 3.42 18.03
CA THR A 16 -2.75 4.78 17.64
C THR A 16 -2.36 5.02 16.21
N VAL A 17 -3.33 5.34 15.37
CA VAL A 17 -3.10 5.72 13.98
C VAL A 17 -2.92 7.23 13.90
N MET A 18 -1.91 7.67 13.16
CA MET A 18 -1.60 9.07 12.96
C MET A 18 -1.97 9.53 11.55
N GLY A 19 -2.44 10.75 11.43
CA GLY A 19 -2.85 11.36 10.17
C GLY A 19 -4.37 11.30 9.95
N ARG A 20 -4.85 12.11 9.01
CA ARG A 20 -6.28 12.18 8.64
C ARG A 20 -6.71 10.92 7.90
N GLN A 21 -7.86 10.40 8.23
CA GLN A 21 -8.50 9.33 7.45
C GLN A 21 -8.94 9.88 6.08
N LEU A 22 -8.61 9.16 5.02
CA LEU A 22 -9.04 9.46 3.66
C LEU A 22 -10.30 8.66 3.31
N HIS A 23 -11.09 9.19 2.39
CA HIS A 23 -12.34 8.61 1.95
C HIS A 23 -12.44 8.58 0.42
N ALA A 24 -13.34 7.78 -0.11
CA ALA A 24 -13.67 7.83 -1.54
C ALA A 24 -14.12 9.25 -1.93
N GLY A 25 -13.57 9.75 -3.03
CA GLY A 25 -13.75 11.12 -3.51
C GLY A 25 -12.63 12.09 -3.10
N ASP A 26 -11.81 11.75 -2.10
CA ASP A 26 -10.65 12.58 -1.74
C ASP A 26 -9.57 12.49 -2.84
N PRO A 27 -8.83 13.58 -3.11
CA PRO A 27 -7.63 13.49 -3.92
C PRO A 27 -6.58 12.64 -3.22
N ALA A 28 -5.91 11.77 -3.95
CA ALA A 28 -4.82 10.97 -3.43
C ALA A 28 -3.61 11.87 -3.12
N PRO A 29 -3.05 11.81 -1.90
CA PRO A 29 -1.84 12.55 -1.60
C PRO A 29 -0.67 12.06 -2.46
N ASP A 30 0.17 12.99 -2.95
CA ASP A 30 1.41 12.63 -3.62
C ASP A 30 2.35 11.90 -2.65
N PHE A 31 3.19 11.06 -3.20
CA PHE A 31 4.20 10.32 -2.45
C PHE A 31 5.52 10.25 -3.22
N ARG A 32 6.59 10.00 -2.48
CA ARG A 32 7.91 9.66 -3.02
C ARG A 32 8.42 8.45 -2.25
N LEU A 33 8.44 7.31 -2.92
CA LEU A 33 8.77 6.01 -2.34
C LEU A 33 9.91 5.37 -3.11
N ASP A 34 10.73 4.60 -2.42
CA ASP A 34 11.95 4.04 -2.97
C ASP A 34 11.78 2.56 -3.34
N TYR A 35 12.56 2.11 -4.30
CA TYR A 35 12.76 0.69 -4.60
C TYR A 35 14.22 0.44 -5.02
N LEU A 36 14.67 -0.80 -4.91
CA LEU A 36 15.98 -1.21 -5.43
C LEU A 36 15.81 -1.72 -6.85
N ASP A 37 16.46 -1.06 -7.81
CA ASP A 37 16.60 -1.60 -9.15
C ASP A 37 17.66 -2.70 -9.13
N LEU A 38 17.27 -3.92 -9.49
CA LEU A 38 18.17 -5.08 -9.47
C LEU A 38 19.16 -5.10 -10.64
N ALA A 39 18.93 -4.32 -11.69
CA ALA A 39 19.81 -4.28 -12.85
C ALA A 39 21.14 -3.60 -12.54
N ASP A 40 21.09 -2.50 -11.80
CA ASP A 40 22.29 -1.71 -11.43
C ASP A 40 22.51 -1.58 -9.93
N LEU A 41 21.64 -2.20 -9.11
CA LEU A 41 21.64 -2.14 -7.64
C LEU A 41 21.51 -0.71 -7.09
N ALA A 42 20.87 0.17 -7.86
CA ALA A 42 20.60 1.54 -7.46
C ALA A 42 19.26 1.66 -6.74
N VAL A 43 19.21 2.53 -5.73
CA VAL A 43 17.94 2.92 -5.12
C VAL A 43 17.29 4.01 -5.98
N CYS A 44 16.13 3.70 -6.54
CA CYS A 44 15.32 4.60 -7.35
C CYS A 44 14.10 5.09 -6.55
N THR A 45 13.51 6.20 -7.00
CA THR A 45 12.32 6.78 -6.36
C THR A 45 11.17 6.84 -7.36
N ILE A 46 9.98 6.45 -6.92
CA ILE A 46 8.71 6.61 -7.65
C ILE A 46 7.84 7.62 -6.91
N SER A 47 7.20 8.50 -7.67
CA SER A 47 6.12 9.39 -7.22
C SER A 47 4.77 8.93 -7.77
N LEU A 48 3.66 9.52 -7.28
CA LEU A 48 2.33 9.25 -7.84
C LEU A 48 2.26 9.60 -9.33
N ALA A 49 2.94 10.67 -9.75
CA ALA A 49 2.97 11.13 -11.13
C ALA A 49 3.58 10.14 -12.12
N ASP A 50 4.46 9.24 -11.68
CA ASP A 50 5.09 8.23 -12.54
C ASP A 50 4.10 7.18 -13.06
N SER A 51 2.92 7.09 -12.44
CA SER A 51 1.80 6.25 -12.89
C SER A 51 0.56 7.07 -13.28
N ALA A 52 0.74 8.32 -13.68
CA ALA A 52 -0.37 9.18 -14.08
C ALA A 52 -1.21 8.55 -15.20
N GLY A 53 -2.52 8.65 -15.10
CA GLY A 53 -3.46 8.08 -16.08
C GLY A 53 -3.74 6.59 -15.92
N LEU A 54 -3.10 5.89 -14.99
CA LEU A 54 -3.43 4.51 -14.64
C LEU A 54 -4.42 4.45 -13.48
N VAL A 55 -5.16 3.36 -13.37
CA VAL A 55 -5.83 2.96 -12.15
C VAL A 55 -4.79 2.29 -11.25
N ARG A 56 -4.68 2.70 -9.98
CA ARG A 56 -3.67 2.18 -9.05
C ARG A 56 -4.32 1.56 -7.84
N LEU A 57 -3.83 0.39 -7.45
CA LEU A 57 -4.09 -0.17 -6.14
C LEU A 57 -2.84 -0.01 -5.28
N LEU A 58 -2.99 0.61 -4.11
CA LEU A 58 -1.96 0.67 -3.08
C LEU A 58 -2.28 -0.38 -2.01
N ASN A 59 -1.50 -1.45 -1.97
CA ASN A 59 -1.54 -2.46 -0.92
C ASN A 59 -0.56 -2.05 0.19
N VAL A 60 -1.08 -1.47 1.26
CA VAL A 60 -0.26 -1.01 2.39
C VAL A 60 -0.15 -2.13 3.42
N VAL A 61 1.07 -2.54 3.74
CA VAL A 61 1.35 -3.63 4.68
C VAL A 61 2.24 -3.17 5.83
N ASN A 62 2.15 -3.85 6.98
CA ASN A 62 2.98 -3.51 8.13
C ASN A 62 4.47 -3.77 7.84
N SER A 63 4.81 -4.97 7.39
CA SER A 63 6.17 -5.38 7.03
C SER A 63 6.14 -6.72 6.29
N LEU A 64 6.97 -6.86 5.26
CA LEU A 64 7.18 -8.13 4.55
C LEU A 64 7.98 -9.17 5.36
N GLU A 65 8.45 -8.82 6.56
CA GLU A 65 8.95 -9.77 7.56
C GLU A 65 7.82 -10.58 8.22
N ARG A 66 6.56 -10.14 8.09
CA ARG A 66 5.39 -10.79 8.69
C ARG A 66 4.73 -11.77 7.72
N PRO A 67 4.46 -13.03 8.13
CA PRO A 67 3.86 -14.04 7.25
C PRO A 67 2.53 -13.62 6.62
N LEU A 68 1.67 -12.91 7.37
CA LEU A 68 0.40 -12.41 6.86
C LEU A 68 0.58 -11.38 5.74
N CYS A 69 1.53 -10.43 5.92
CA CYS A 69 1.84 -9.45 4.89
C CYS A 69 2.41 -10.08 3.63
N GLN A 70 3.24 -11.11 3.77
CA GLN A 70 3.76 -11.90 2.66
C GLN A 70 2.64 -12.60 1.91
N ARG A 71 1.70 -13.24 2.63
CA ARG A 71 0.55 -13.94 2.02
C ARG A 71 -0.34 -12.98 1.25
N VAL A 72 -0.71 -11.85 1.83
CA VAL A 72 -1.52 -10.82 1.18
C VAL A 72 -0.83 -10.28 -0.07
N THR A 73 0.46 -10.01 -0.02
CA THR A 73 1.21 -9.50 -1.17
C THR A 73 1.33 -10.53 -2.30
N ARG A 74 1.52 -11.82 -1.97
CA ARG A 74 1.45 -12.91 -2.97
C ARG A 74 0.07 -13.05 -3.59
N GLN A 75 -1.00 -12.84 -2.81
CA GLN A 75 -2.37 -12.88 -3.33
C GLN A 75 -2.58 -11.77 -4.35
N TRP A 76 -2.10 -10.55 -4.09
CA TRP A 76 -2.15 -9.46 -5.07
C TRP A 76 -1.34 -9.77 -6.33
N GLU A 77 -0.21 -10.45 -6.22
CA GLU A 77 0.55 -10.92 -7.39
C GLU A 77 -0.28 -11.87 -8.27
N VAL A 78 -1.00 -12.80 -7.65
CA VAL A 78 -1.91 -13.71 -8.39
C VAL A 78 -3.02 -12.91 -9.08
N LEU A 79 -3.59 -11.92 -8.41
CA LEU A 79 -4.66 -11.08 -8.93
C LEU A 79 -4.19 -10.12 -10.04
N CYS A 80 -2.88 -9.84 -10.16
CA CYS A 80 -2.33 -9.05 -11.25
C CYS A 80 -2.73 -9.57 -12.63
N ALA A 81 -2.87 -10.89 -12.79
CA ALA A 81 -3.28 -11.50 -14.05
C ALA A 81 -4.71 -11.11 -14.50
N ALA A 82 -5.55 -10.67 -13.58
CA ALA A 82 -6.94 -10.25 -13.84
C ALA A 82 -7.10 -8.72 -13.90
N LEU A 83 -6.01 -7.96 -13.80
CA LEU A 83 -6.06 -6.50 -13.87
C LEU A 83 -6.38 -6.03 -15.30
N PRO A 84 -7.13 -4.92 -15.45
CA PRO A 84 -7.18 -4.19 -16.69
C PRO A 84 -5.78 -3.75 -17.15
N PRO A 85 -5.54 -3.60 -18.47
CA PRO A 85 -4.20 -3.28 -18.99
C PRO A 85 -3.68 -1.90 -18.55
N ASP A 86 -4.56 -1.03 -18.11
CA ASP A 86 -4.26 0.33 -17.61
C ASP A 86 -4.37 0.44 -16.09
N ALA A 87 -4.21 -0.69 -15.39
CA ALA A 87 -4.15 -0.75 -13.94
C ALA A 87 -2.83 -1.33 -13.46
N CYS A 88 -2.37 -0.89 -12.28
CA CYS A 88 -1.19 -1.43 -11.63
C CYS A 88 -1.37 -1.55 -10.11
N ILE A 89 -0.52 -2.36 -9.49
CA ILE A 89 -0.46 -2.55 -8.04
C ILE A 89 0.89 -2.06 -7.52
N TYR A 90 0.84 -1.31 -6.42
CA TYR A 90 2.00 -1.00 -5.59
C TYR A 90 1.80 -1.59 -4.19
N THR A 91 2.74 -2.38 -3.72
CA THR A 91 2.79 -2.77 -2.30
C THR A 91 3.73 -1.82 -1.57
N VAL A 92 3.27 -1.24 -0.47
CA VAL A 92 4.01 -0.23 0.29
C VAL A 92 4.23 -0.69 1.73
N SER A 93 5.48 -0.60 2.20
CA SER A 93 5.85 -0.85 3.59
C SER A 93 6.99 0.05 4.04
N MET A 94 7.31 0.02 5.35
CA MET A 94 8.47 0.73 5.91
C MET A 94 9.77 -0.09 5.79
N ASP A 95 9.72 -1.29 5.23
CA ASP A 95 10.91 -2.11 5.03
C ASP A 95 11.92 -1.43 4.11
N LEU A 96 13.21 -1.71 4.30
CA LEU A 96 14.27 -1.20 3.44
C LEU A 96 14.13 -1.74 2.01
N PRO A 97 14.47 -0.94 0.98
CA PRO A 97 14.38 -1.38 -0.42
C PRO A 97 15.14 -2.68 -0.71
N GLN A 98 16.30 -2.87 -0.07
CA GLN A 98 17.12 -4.07 -0.23
C GLN A 98 16.43 -5.33 0.34
N MET A 99 15.74 -5.18 1.46
CA MET A 99 14.95 -6.27 2.06
C MET A 99 13.76 -6.63 1.17
N GLN A 100 13.04 -5.62 0.71
CA GLN A 100 11.91 -5.81 -0.21
C GLN A 100 12.33 -6.53 -1.49
N ALA A 101 13.42 -6.11 -2.11
CA ALA A 101 13.93 -6.71 -3.34
C ALA A 101 14.31 -8.18 -3.15
N ARG A 102 15.01 -8.53 -2.07
CA ARG A 102 15.35 -9.93 -1.73
C ARG A 102 14.12 -10.78 -1.52
N TRP A 103 13.12 -10.24 -0.82
CA TRP A 103 11.87 -10.95 -0.60
C TRP A 103 11.10 -11.17 -1.91
N GLN A 104 11.01 -10.15 -2.76
CA GLN A 104 10.37 -10.24 -4.08
C GLN A 104 10.98 -11.34 -4.94
N ASP A 105 12.32 -11.35 -5.02
CA ASP A 105 13.06 -12.36 -5.79
C ASP A 105 12.75 -13.78 -5.30
N THR A 106 12.80 -14.00 -3.98
CA THR A 106 12.50 -15.31 -3.37
C THR A 106 11.02 -15.70 -3.52
N ALA A 107 10.10 -14.75 -3.42
CA ALA A 107 8.67 -14.99 -3.45
C ALA A 107 8.08 -15.06 -4.87
N GLY A 108 8.83 -14.64 -5.90
CA GLY A 108 8.35 -14.55 -7.27
C GLY A 108 7.31 -13.45 -7.46
N VAL A 109 7.39 -12.35 -6.70
CA VAL A 109 6.50 -11.20 -6.79
C VAL A 109 7.09 -10.20 -7.77
N LEU A 110 6.36 -9.89 -8.84
CA LEU A 110 6.81 -9.03 -9.94
C LEU A 110 6.20 -7.63 -9.91
N HIS A 111 5.03 -7.44 -9.31
CA HIS A 111 4.47 -6.09 -9.16
C HIS A 111 5.37 -5.24 -8.25
N GLN A 112 5.31 -3.93 -8.43
CA GLN A 112 6.22 -3.01 -7.76
C GLN A 112 5.99 -2.97 -6.25
N VAL A 113 7.04 -3.26 -5.48
CA VAL A 113 7.08 -3.06 -4.03
C VAL A 113 7.89 -1.81 -3.73
N LEU A 114 7.35 -0.94 -2.87
CA LEU A 114 7.88 0.38 -2.59
C LEU A 114 8.14 0.57 -1.10
N SER A 115 9.23 1.22 -0.78
CA SER A 115 9.68 1.51 0.57
C SER A 115 9.41 2.96 0.97
N ALA A 116 8.72 3.14 2.10
CA ALA A 116 8.52 4.44 2.74
C ALA A 116 9.56 4.73 3.84
N HIS A 117 10.68 4.01 3.89
CA HIS A 117 11.63 4.03 5.00
C HIS A 117 12.29 5.38 5.28
N ARG A 118 12.42 6.26 4.25
CA ARG A 118 13.12 7.56 4.41
C ARG A 118 12.32 8.58 5.18
N SER A 119 11.00 8.44 5.21
CA SER A 119 10.11 9.44 5.79
C SER A 119 8.81 8.78 6.23
N ASP A 120 8.26 9.26 7.32
CA ASP A 120 6.92 8.88 7.79
C ASP A 120 5.79 9.64 7.07
N GLN A 121 6.12 10.51 6.09
CA GLN A 121 5.13 11.35 5.38
C GLN A 121 4.04 10.53 4.68
N PHE A 122 4.39 9.42 4.00
CA PHE A 122 3.38 8.56 3.40
C PHE A 122 2.37 8.06 4.45
N GLY A 123 2.89 7.59 5.59
CA GLY A 123 2.05 7.12 6.69
C GLY A 123 1.09 8.19 7.20
N TYR A 124 1.56 9.42 7.35
CA TYR A 124 0.73 10.54 7.79
C TYR A 124 -0.26 11.02 6.74
N HIS A 125 0.17 11.15 5.48
CA HIS A 125 -0.67 11.67 4.40
C HIS A 125 -1.81 10.70 4.06
N TYR A 126 -1.53 9.39 4.09
CA TYR A 126 -2.54 8.34 3.86
C TYR A 126 -3.26 7.91 5.13
N GLY A 127 -2.92 8.50 6.30
CA GLY A 127 -3.56 8.19 7.57
C GLY A 127 -3.35 6.74 8.04
N VAL A 128 -2.16 6.19 7.82
CA VAL A 128 -1.82 4.79 8.12
C VAL A 128 -0.60 4.64 9.05
N TRP A 129 -0.10 5.73 9.63
CA TRP A 129 1.07 5.65 10.50
C TRP A 129 0.70 5.09 11.87
N LEU A 130 1.28 3.95 12.25
CA LEU A 130 1.13 3.34 13.58
C LEU A 130 2.20 3.86 14.54
N LYS A 131 1.77 4.66 15.50
CA LYS A 131 2.67 5.39 16.43
C LYS A 131 3.59 4.46 17.22
N GLN A 132 3.03 3.38 17.79
CA GLN A 132 3.77 2.45 18.66
C GLN A 132 4.76 1.60 17.86
N TRP A 133 4.36 1.12 16.70
CA TRP A 133 5.17 0.21 15.89
C TRP A 133 6.14 0.92 14.95
N ARG A 134 5.88 2.21 14.63
CA ARG A 134 6.59 2.95 13.58
C ARG A 134 6.54 2.24 12.23
N LEU A 135 5.42 1.62 11.97
CA LEU A 135 5.07 0.90 10.75
C LEU A 135 3.77 1.46 10.17
N LEU A 136 3.39 0.98 8.99
CA LEU A 136 2.13 1.34 8.36
C LEU A 136 1.01 0.39 8.80
N GLN A 137 -0.19 0.94 9.05
CA GLN A 137 -1.42 0.17 9.21
C GLN A 137 -1.74 -0.55 7.91
N ARG A 138 -2.20 -1.79 7.99
CA ARG A 138 -2.75 -2.49 6.84
C ARG A 138 -3.93 -1.72 6.27
N ALA A 139 -3.84 -1.39 4.99
CA ALA A 139 -4.88 -0.66 4.27
C ALA A 139 -4.81 -0.96 2.77
N VAL A 140 -5.90 -0.75 2.07
CA VAL A 140 -5.96 -0.81 0.61
C VAL A 140 -6.60 0.46 0.10
N PHE A 141 -5.98 1.08 -0.90
CA PHE A 141 -6.53 2.23 -1.62
C PHE A 141 -6.61 1.90 -3.10
N VAL A 142 -7.70 2.26 -3.76
CA VAL A 142 -7.80 2.26 -5.22
C VAL A 142 -7.95 3.70 -5.68
N LEU A 143 -7.08 4.10 -6.61
CA LEU A 143 -7.04 5.43 -7.19
C LEU A 143 -7.47 5.34 -8.65
N ASP A 144 -8.31 6.27 -9.09
CA ASP A 144 -8.69 6.40 -10.50
C ASP A 144 -7.57 7.05 -11.33
N ARG A 145 -7.83 7.22 -12.65
CA ARG A 145 -6.90 7.85 -13.58
C ARG A 145 -6.63 9.33 -13.31
N ASN A 146 -7.50 9.98 -12.51
CA ASN A 146 -7.43 11.40 -12.16
C ASN A 146 -6.90 11.63 -10.73
N ASP A 147 -6.24 10.61 -10.16
CA ASP A 147 -5.66 10.66 -8.82
C ASP A 147 -6.68 10.87 -7.69
N HIS A 148 -7.93 10.42 -7.86
CA HIS A 148 -8.91 10.39 -6.78
C HIS A 148 -9.04 8.98 -6.19
N ILE A 149 -9.25 8.92 -4.89
CA ILE A 149 -9.53 7.67 -4.19
C ILE A 149 -10.97 7.25 -4.54
N VAL A 150 -11.13 6.05 -5.10
CA VAL A 150 -12.45 5.47 -5.41
C VAL A 150 -12.83 4.34 -4.46
N TYR A 151 -11.84 3.77 -3.77
CA TYR A 151 -12.03 2.77 -2.73
C TYR A 151 -10.95 2.91 -1.67
N VAL A 152 -11.33 2.74 -0.41
CA VAL A 152 -10.40 2.68 0.71
C VAL A 152 -10.89 1.70 1.76
N GLU A 153 -9.98 0.88 2.25
CA GLU A 153 -10.18 0.02 3.41
C GLU A 153 -9.01 0.20 4.39
N TYR A 154 -9.31 0.69 5.59
CA TYR A 154 -8.39 0.67 6.72
C TYR A 154 -8.69 -0.59 7.54
N VAL A 155 -7.78 -1.56 7.54
CA VAL A 155 -7.99 -2.81 8.29
C VAL A 155 -7.65 -2.57 9.76
N ALA A 156 -8.68 -2.62 10.62
CA ALA A 156 -8.53 -2.34 12.04
C ALA A 156 -7.69 -3.42 12.76
N ASP A 157 -7.99 -4.67 12.51
CA ASP A 157 -7.24 -5.81 13.09
C ASP A 157 -6.03 -6.13 12.20
N GLN A 158 -4.83 -5.83 12.69
CA GLN A 158 -3.59 -6.07 11.93
C GLN A 158 -3.30 -7.55 11.68
N LEU A 159 -4.04 -8.45 12.31
CA LEU A 159 -3.97 -9.90 12.10
C LEU A 159 -4.99 -10.42 11.06
N ARG A 160 -5.72 -9.53 10.38
CA ARG A 160 -6.68 -9.88 9.33
C ARG A 160 -6.25 -9.40 7.96
N GLU A 161 -6.75 -10.10 6.94
CA GLU A 161 -6.59 -9.73 5.53
C GLU A 161 -7.59 -8.64 5.13
N PRO A 162 -7.27 -7.82 4.10
CA PRO A 162 -8.22 -6.90 3.49
C PRO A 162 -9.23 -7.66 2.62
N ASP A 163 -10.31 -6.98 2.21
CA ASP A 163 -11.27 -7.47 1.22
C ASP A 163 -10.73 -7.24 -0.21
N ASP A 164 -9.98 -8.22 -0.72
CA ASP A 164 -9.39 -8.16 -2.05
C ASP A 164 -10.45 -8.18 -3.17
N ALA A 165 -11.58 -8.85 -2.96
CA ALA A 165 -12.68 -8.90 -3.94
C ALA A 165 -13.32 -7.53 -4.12
N ALA A 166 -13.60 -6.81 -3.04
CA ALA A 166 -14.14 -5.45 -3.10
C ALA A 166 -13.17 -4.47 -3.77
N ALA A 167 -11.88 -4.56 -3.45
CA ALA A 167 -10.86 -3.74 -4.08
C ALA A 167 -10.71 -4.04 -5.58
N MET A 168 -10.73 -5.30 -6.00
CA MET A 168 -10.70 -5.70 -7.42
C MET A 168 -11.92 -5.18 -8.18
N GLN A 169 -13.11 -5.24 -7.57
CA GLN A 169 -14.31 -4.66 -8.17
C GLN A 169 -14.17 -3.16 -8.39
N ALA A 170 -13.60 -2.44 -7.42
CA ALA A 170 -13.34 -1.00 -7.55
C ALA A 170 -12.35 -0.69 -8.68
N ILE A 171 -11.29 -1.50 -8.85
CA ILE A 171 -10.35 -1.36 -9.98
C ILE A 171 -11.08 -1.53 -11.32
N GLN A 172 -11.89 -2.58 -11.46
CA GLN A 172 -12.62 -2.86 -12.68
C GLN A 172 -13.60 -1.75 -13.03
N GLN A 173 -14.29 -1.18 -12.04
CA GLN A 173 -15.19 -0.04 -12.24
C GLN A 173 -14.42 1.22 -12.67
N ALA A 174 -13.33 1.56 -12.00
CA ALA A 174 -12.52 2.73 -12.33
C ALA A 174 -11.84 2.63 -13.71
N ALA A 175 -11.59 1.42 -14.20
CA ALA A 175 -10.99 1.19 -15.52
C ALA A 175 -11.96 1.41 -16.68
N VAL A 176 -13.28 1.38 -16.45
CA VAL A 176 -14.31 1.56 -17.50
C VAL A 176 -14.78 3.02 -17.61
N GLU A 177 -14.53 3.85 -16.57
CA GLU A 177 -14.85 5.28 -16.52
C GLU A 177 -13.76 6.13 -17.16
#